data_7ec06d1364b4169a58d7887f51551a70
#
_entry.id   7ec06d1364b4169a58d7887f51551a70
#
_cell.length_a   1.000
_cell.length_b   1.000
_cell.length_c   1.000
_cell.angle_alpha   90.00
_cell.angle_beta   90.00
_cell.angle_gamma   90.00
#
_symmetry.space_group_name_H-M   'P 1'
#
loop_
_entity.id
_entity.type
_entity.pdbx_description
1 polymer ?
#
loop_
_entity_poly.entity_id
_entity_poly.type
_entity_poly.pdbx_seq_one_letter_code
_entity_poly.pdbx_strand_id
1 'polypeptide(L)'
;SIPELRERIKHVAEKKYSEEIKSLPIEEVIGEIIDINIDQSAISIFDVKQEHVFTRNGIARGHHLFAQANSLAVAVIDDDFALTVRSSVTFIKPVHAGDRVVTKAIVTKRDEVKNRTYITVNSTVDNKLVFVGEFEMYRTKGVETND
;
A
#
# COMPACT_ATOMS: atom_id res chain seq x y z
N SER A 1 -3.50 4.24 20.38
CA SER A 1 -4.12 2.90 20.41
C SER A 1 -4.55 2.46 19.02
N ILE A 2 -4.85 1.18 18.88
CA ILE A 2 -5.30 0.63 17.60
C ILE A 2 -6.61 1.27 17.12
N PRO A 3 -7.63 1.45 17.97
CA PRO A 3 -8.85 2.12 17.54
C PRO A 3 -8.61 3.55 17.05
N GLU A 4 -7.73 4.29 17.69
CA GLU A 4 -7.40 5.66 17.27
C GLU A 4 -6.68 5.67 15.93
N LEU A 5 -5.77 4.72 15.72
CA LEU A 5 -5.07 4.57 14.44
C LEU A 5 -6.05 4.23 13.32
N ARG A 6 -7.00 3.33 13.59
CA ARG A 6 -8.00 2.96 12.60
C ARG A 6 -8.88 4.13 12.20
N GLU A 7 -9.31 4.93 13.15
CA GLU A 7 -10.09 6.12 12.86
C GLU A 7 -9.32 7.11 12.02
N ARG A 8 -8.06 7.33 12.36
CA ARG A 8 -7.20 8.23 11.61
C ARG A 8 -6.97 7.75 10.17
N ILE A 9 -6.71 6.47 10.01
CA ILE A 9 -6.51 5.86 8.70
C ILE A 9 -7.79 5.95 7.87
N LYS A 10 -8.90 5.61 8.47
CA LYS A 10 -10.20 5.69 7.81
C LYS A 10 -10.49 7.11 7.32
N HIS A 11 -10.22 8.09 8.17
CA HIS A 11 -10.43 9.49 7.82
C HIS A 11 -9.57 9.91 6.62
N VAL A 12 -8.30 9.54 6.64
CA VAL A 12 -7.38 9.85 5.53
C VAL A 12 -7.85 9.18 4.24
N ALA A 13 -8.22 7.92 4.33
CA ALA A 13 -8.68 7.17 3.16
C ALA A 13 -9.96 7.76 2.59
N GLU A 14 -10.91 8.08 3.45
CA GLU A 14 -12.18 8.69 3.02
C GLU A 14 -11.95 10.02 2.34
N LYS A 15 -11.06 10.84 2.88
CA LYS A 15 -10.72 12.12 2.31
C LYS A 15 -10.14 11.96 0.91
N LYS A 16 -9.20 11.02 0.74
CA LYS A 16 -8.61 10.77 -0.55
C LYS A 16 -9.63 10.35 -1.59
N TYR A 17 -10.50 9.43 -1.22
CA TYR A 17 -11.49 8.95 -2.16
C TYR A 17 -12.54 9.99 -2.51
N SER A 18 -12.94 10.80 -1.55
CA SER A 18 -13.95 11.81 -1.80
C SER A 18 -13.44 12.93 -2.70
N GLU A 19 -12.16 13.24 -2.67
CA GLU A 19 -11.59 14.33 -3.45
C GLU A 19 -11.12 13.91 -4.83
N GLU A 20 -10.50 12.74 -4.92
CA GLU A 20 -9.82 12.39 -6.15
C GLU A 20 -10.71 11.89 -7.21
N ILE A 21 -11.47 10.89 -6.91
CA ILE A 21 -12.11 10.23 -8.00
C ILE A 21 -13.37 9.60 -7.58
N LYS A 22 -14.40 10.17 -8.01
CA LYS A 22 -15.70 9.57 -7.88
C LYS A 22 -15.84 8.30 -8.70
N SER A 23 -14.81 7.97 -9.48
CA SER A 23 -14.85 6.81 -10.37
C SER A 23 -13.96 5.64 -9.96
N LEU A 24 -13.05 5.82 -8.98
CA LEU A 24 -12.24 4.70 -8.53
C LEU A 24 -13.01 3.87 -7.50
N PRO A 25 -13.19 2.59 -7.76
CA PRO A 25 -13.89 1.73 -6.80
C PRO A 25 -13.08 1.57 -5.52
N ILE A 26 -13.76 1.60 -4.40
CA ILE A 26 -13.13 1.38 -3.09
C ILE A 26 -12.51 0.00 -3.03
N GLU A 27 -13.02 -0.94 -3.82
CA GLU A 27 -12.52 -2.32 -3.89
C GLU A 27 -11.07 -2.42 -4.33
N GLU A 28 -10.51 -1.35 -4.89
CA GLU A 28 -9.10 -1.34 -5.27
C GLU A 28 -8.18 -1.17 -4.09
N VAL A 29 -8.70 -0.76 -2.93
CA VAL A 29 -7.90 -0.74 -1.71
C VAL A 29 -7.87 -2.13 -1.14
N ILE A 30 -6.70 -2.74 -1.16
CA ILE A 30 -6.51 -4.09 -0.67
C ILE A 30 -5.76 -4.07 0.65
N GLY A 31 -6.31 -4.78 1.62
CA GLY A 31 -5.71 -4.90 2.94
C GLY A 31 -6.29 -3.92 3.94
N GLU A 32 -6.13 -4.24 5.19
CA GLU A 32 -6.50 -3.39 6.31
C GLU A 32 -5.23 -2.82 6.92
N ILE A 33 -5.12 -1.49 6.96
CA ILE A 33 -3.97 -0.84 7.57
C ILE A 33 -4.14 -0.90 9.08
N ILE A 34 -3.16 -1.50 9.76
CA ILE A 34 -3.22 -1.71 11.20
C ILE A 34 -2.25 -0.81 11.98
N ASP A 35 -1.29 -0.21 11.29
CA ASP A 35 -0.36 0.73 11.89
C ASP A 35 0.12 1.69 10.81
N ILE A 36 0.30 2.96 11.19
CA ILE A 36 0.81 3.95 10.26
C ILE A 36 1.50 5.08 11.02
N ASN A 37 2.70 5.39 10.56
CA ASN A 37 3.46 6.58 10.95
C ASN A 37 3.70 7.35 9.67
N ILE A 38 2.96 8.43 9.47
CA ILE A 38 2.99 9.20 8.23
C ILE A 38 4.42 9.60 7.87
N ASP A 39 4.78 9.43 6.62
CA ASP A 39 6.10 9.69 6.05
C ASP A 39 7.22 8.81 6.61
N GLN A 40 6.89 7.75 7.33
CA GLN A 40 7.89 6.84 7.91
C GLN A 40 7.63 5.38 7.58
N SER A 41 6.52 4.84 8.06
CA SER A 41 6.22 3.43 7.87
C SER A 41 4.74 3.14 8.04
N ALA A 42 4.31 2.00 7.50
CA ALA A 42 2.95 1.53 7.67
C ALA A 42 2.91 0.00 7.56
N ILE A 43 1.89 -0.59 8.16
CA ILE A 43 1.67 -2.04 8.11
C ILE A 43 0.21 -2.29 7.77
N SER A 44 -0.01 -3.22 6.84
CA SER A 44 -1.36 -3.70 6.54
C SER A 44 -1.41 -5.21 6.54
N ILE A 45 -2.62 -5.75 6.70
CA ILE A 45 -2.87 -7.18 6.61
C ILE A 45 -3.90 -7.45 5.52
N PHE A 46 -3.76 -8.58 4.84
CA PHE A 46 -4.69 -8.99 3.82
C PHE A 46 -4.91 -10.49 3.95
N ASP A 47 -6.14 -10.89 4.23
CA ASP A 47 -6.52 -12.30 4.33
C ASP A 47 -6.95 -12.80 2.96
N VAL A 48 -6.19 -13.75 2.42
CA VAL A 48 -6.43 -14.29 1.09
C VAL A 48 -7.59 -15.28 1.13
N LYS A 49 -8.59 -15.04 0.29
CA LYS A 49 -9.79 -15.86 0.21
C LYS A 49 -9.88 -16.53 -1.16
N GLN A 50 -10.84 -17.44 -1.33
CA GLN A 50 -11.03 -18.15 -2.58
C GLN A 50 -11.22 -17.21 -3.78
N GLU A 51 -11.86 -16.07 -3.56
CA GLU A 51 -12.08 -15.08 -4.61
C GLU A 51 -10.80 -14.43 -5.12
N HIS A 52 -9.69 -14.55 -4.37
CA HIS A 52 -8.42 -13.93 -4.71
C HIS A 52 -7.44 -14.86 -5.42
N VAL A 53 -7.78 -16.12 -5.55
CA VAL A 53 -6.87 -17.13 -6.09
C VAL A 53 -7.36 -17.68 -7.41
N PHE A 54 -6.43 -18.24 -8.16
CA PHE A 54 -6.77 -19.02 -9.35
C PHE A 54 -7.49 -20.30 -8.91
N THR A 55 -8.62 -20.56 -9.52
CA THR A 55 -9.41 -21.77 -9.21
C THR A 55 -8.59 -23.03 -9.41
N ARG A 56 -7.72 -23.02 -10.40
CA ARG A 56 -6.96 -24.18 -10.84
C ARG A 56 -5.93 -24.65 -9.79
N ASN A 57 -5.27 -23.73 -9.09
CA ASN A 57 -4.17 -24.09 -8.20
C ASN A 57 -4.21 -23.45 -6.82
N GLY A 58 -5.20 -22.60 -6.53
CA GLY A 58 -5.33 -21.98 -5.22
C GLY A 58 -4.29 -20.92 -4.90
N ILE A 59 -3.54 -20.46 -5.89
CA ILE A 59 -2.49 -19.45 -5.71
C ILE A 59 -3.11 -18.07 -5.94
N ALA A 60 -2.80 -17.14 -5.03
CA ALA A 60 -3.27 -15.76 -5.12
C ALA A 60 -2.76 -15.10 -6.40
N ARG A 61 -3.66 -14.38 -7.06
CA ARG A 61 -3.26 -13.60 -8.23
C ARG A 61 -2.33 -12.49 -7.81
N GLY A 62 -1.24 -12.31 -8.57
CA GLY A 62 -0.21 -11.35 -8.21
C GLY A 62 -0.70 -9.92 -8.04
N HIS A 63 -1.73 -9.52 -8.80
CA HIS A 63 -2.23 -8.15 -8.71
C HIS A 63 -2.80 -7.81 -7.32
N HIS A 64 -3.26 -8.79 -6.55
CA HIS A 64 -3.73 -8.54 -5.18
C HIS A 64 -2.56 -8.17 -4.26
N LEU A 65 -1.44 -8.86 -4.41
CA LEU A 65 -0.24 -8.57 -3.62
C LEU A 65 0.32 -7.20 -4.00
N PHE A 66 0.35 -6.91 -5.29
CA PHE A 66 0.79 -5.60 -5.78
C PHE A 66 -0.13 -4.50 -5.26
N ALA A 67 -1.44 -4.71 -5.32
CA ALA A 67 -2.40 -3.71 -4.90
C ALA A 67 -2.30 -3.41 -3.40
N GLN A 68 -2.07 -4.42 -2.58
CA GLN A 68 -1.84 -4.22 -1.15
C GLN A 68 -0.60 -3.37 -0.92
N ALA A 69 0.50 -3.71 -1.59
CA ALA A 69 1.76 -2.99 -1.46
C ALA A 69 1.64 -1.54 -1.95
N ASN A 70 1.04 -1.35 -3.11
CA ASN A 70 0.90 -0.02 -3.70
C ASN A 70 -0.04 0.85 -2.87
N SER A 71 -1.13 0.29 -2.39
CA SER A 71 -2.07 1.01 -1.52
C SER A 71 -1.38 1.47 -0.24
N LEU A 72 -0.52 0.64 0.32
CA LEU A 72 0.21 0.98 1.53
C LEU A 72 1.25 2.07 1.28
N ALA A 73 1.92 2.01 0.13
CA ALA A 73 2.88 3.04 -0.27
C ALA A 73 2.19 4.40 -0.43
N VAL A 74 1.00 4.41 -0.99
CA VAL A 74 0.22 5.64 -1.10
C VAL A 74 -0.19 6.15 0.28
N ALA A 75 -0.65 5.25 1.14
CA ALA A 75 -1.16 5.63 2.46
C ALA A 75 -0.09 6.20 3.38
N VAL A 76 1.16 5.73 3.27
CA VAL A 76 2.23 6.17 4.16
C VAL A 76 2.68 7.61 3.87
N ILE A 77 2.36 8.14 2.71
CA ILE A 77 2.72 9.49 2.32
C ILE A 77 1.63 10.46 2.76
N ASP A 78 2.03 11.56 3.39
CA ASP A 78 1.10 12.59 3.80
C ASP A 78 0.82 13.55 2.64
N ASP A 79 0.12 13.05 1.62
CA ASP A 79 -0.21 13.81 0.42
C ASP A 79 -1.44 13.22 -0.23
N ASP A 80 -2.48 14.03 -0.36
CA ASP A 80 -3.74 13.61 -0.97
C ASP A 80 -3.60 13.25 -2.45
N PHE A 81 -2.53 13.69 -3.09
CA PHE A 81 -2.32 13.51 -4.52
C PHE A 81 -1.05 12.71 -4.83
N ALA A 82 -0.64 11.85 -3.91
CA ALA A 82 0.50 10.98 -4.14
C ALA A 82 0.24 10.06 -5.33
N LEU A 83 1.20 9.98 -6.24
CA LEU A 83 1.10 9.13 -7.43
C LEU A 83 2.27 8.17 -7.49
N THR A 84 2.00 6.93 -7.87
CA THR A 84 3.05 5.96 -8.14
C THR A 84 3.67 6.26 -9.50
N VAL A 85 4.95 6.58 -9.52
CA VAL A 85 5.68 6.90 -10.75
C VAL A 85 6.36 5.67 -11.31
N ARG A 86 6.91 4.85 -10.43
CA ARG A 86 7.67 3.68 -10.82
C ARG A 86 7.58 2.64 -9.71
N SER A 87 7.56 1.38 -10.11
CA SER A 87 7.65 0.28 -9.16
C SER A 87 8.52 -0.82 -9.73
N SER A 88 9.22 -1.51 -8.85
CA SER A 88 9.97 -2.72 -9.17
C SER A 88 9.60 -3.74 -8.12
N VAL A 89 9.00 -4.84 -8.53
CA VAL A 89 8.46 -5.83 -7.59
C VAL A 89 8.95 -7.23 -7.93
N THR A 90 9.07 -8.07 -6.91
CA THR A 90 9.44 -9.46 -7.07
C THR A 90 8.48 -10.32 -6.26
N PHE A 91 7.90 -11.32 -6.91
CA PHE A 91 7.06 -12.32 -6.27
C PHE A 91 7.96 -13.48 -5.88
N ILE A 92 8.19 -13.67 -4.59
CA ILE A 92 9.22 -14.60 -4.09
C ILE A 92 8.67 -16.00 -3.90
N LYS A 93 7.48 -16.11 -3.29
CA LYS A 93 6.83 -17.38 -3.03
C LYS A 93 5.34 -17.28 -3.29
N PRO A 94 4.69 -18.37 -3.72
CA PRO A 94 3.25 -18.35 -3.90
C PRO A 94 2.52 -18.16 -2.58
N VAL A 95 1.40 -17.46 -2.64
CA VAL A 95 0.49 -17.22 -1.52
C VAL A 95 -0.81 -17.93 -1.84
N HIS A 96 -1.42 -18.56 -0.84
CA HIS A 96 -2.58 -19.42 -1.04
C HIS A 96 -3.81 -18.88 -0.29
N ALA A 97 -4.97 -19.36 -0.69
CA ALA A 97 -6.20 -19.08 0.07
C ALA A 97 -6.01 -19.56 1.51
N GLY A 98 -6.42 -18.74 2.45
CA GLY A 98 -6.24 -19.00 3.88
C GLY A 98 -5.00 -18.35 4.48
N ASP A 99 -4.08 -17.87 3.64
CA ASP A 99 -2.89 -17.17 4.14
C ASP A 99 -3.23 -15.74 4.54
N ARG A 100 -2.56 -15.25 5.57
CA ARG A 100 -2.60 -13.84 5.94
C ARG A 100 -1.31 -13.17 5.50
N VAL A 101 -1.43 -12.18 4.64
CA VAL A 101 -0.27 -11.44 4.13
C VAL A 101 -0.09 -10.18 4.98
N VAL A 102 1.05 -10.09 5.65
CA VAL A 102 1.43 -8.91 6.41
C VAL A 102 2.40 -8.10 5.55
N THR A 103 2.03 -6.87 5.25
CA THR A 103 2.81 -6.00 4.37
C THR A 103 3.29 -4.80 5.15
N LYS A 104 4.58 -4.50 5.04
CA LYS A 104 5.21 -3.37 5.72
C LYS A 104 5.86 -2.46 4.70
N ALA A 105 5.50 -1.19 4.75
CA ALA A 105 6.09 -0.13 3.92
C ALA A 105 7.02 0.72 4.77
N ILE A 106 8.19 1.05 4.25
CA ILE A 106 9.16 1.90 4.93
C ILE A 106 9.62 2.96 3.94
N VAL A 107 9.49 4.23 4.34
CA VAL A 107 10.05 5.33 3.55
C VAL A 107 11.55 5.31 3.73
N THR A 108 12.28 5.11 2.63
CA THR A 108 13.74 4.98 2.66
C THR A 108 14.46 6.26 2.27
N LYS A 109 13.82 7.11 1.46
CA LYS A 109 14.44 8.33 0.98
C LYS A 109 13.38 9.32 0.54
N ARG A 110 13.65 10.60 0.76
CA ARG A 110 12.82 11.68 0.22
C ARG A 110 13.73 12.65 -0.54
N ASP A 111 13.39 12.88 -1.80
CA ASP A 111 14.08 13.85 -2.64
C ASP A 111 13.13 15.02 -2.84
N GLU A 112 13.32 16.07 -2.05
CA GLU A 112 12.42 17.22 -2.08
C GLU A 112 12.59 18.08 -3.33
N VAL A 113 13.76 18.03 -3.94
CA VAL A 113 14.01 18.78 -5.18
C VAL A 113 13.17 18.20 -6.32
N LYS A 114 13.11 16.87 -6.40
CA LYS A 114 12.34 16.18 -7.44
C LYS A 114 10.93 15.85 -7.02
N ASN A 115 10.55 16.13 -5.78
CA ASN A 115 9.27 15.74 -5.20
C ASN A 115 9.04 14.23 -5.28
N ARG A 116 10.06 13.45 -4.99
CA ARG A 116 9.99 11.98 -4.99
C ARG A 116 10.16 11.45 -3.58
N THR A 117 9.40 10.42 -3.29
CA THR A 117 9.54 9.63 -2.06
C THR A 117 9.74 8.18 -2.48
N TYR A 118 10.72 7.53 -1.88
CA TYR A 118 11.08 6.15 -2.19
C TYR A 118 10.67 5.26 -1.03
N ILE A 119 9.94 4.20 -1.33
CA ILE A 119 9.34 3.33 -0.32
C ILE A 119 9.67 1.88 -0.65
N THR A 120 10.21 1.17 0.35
CA THR A 120 10.42 -0.26 0.25
C THR A 120 9.26 -0.97 0.92
N VAL A 121 8.69 -1.95 0.24
CA VAL A 121 7.55 -2.71 0.75
C VAL A 121 7.90 -4.19 0.77
N ASN A 122 7.68 -4.82 1.92
CA ASN A 122 7.91 -6.26 2.10
C ASN A 122 6.62 -6.90 2.59
N SER A 123 6.26 -8.03 1.97
CA SER A 123 5.11 -8.82 2.40
C SER A 123 5.57 -10.19 2.88
N THR A 124 5.00 -10.64 4.00
CA THR A 124 5.32 -11.94 4.60
C THR A 124 4.04 -12.73 4.86
N VAL A 125 4.20 -14.05 4.86
CA VAL A 125 3.18 -15.01 5.34
C VAL A 125 3.91 -15.91 6.34
N ASP A 126 3.39 -15.99 7.56
CA ASP A 126 4.01 -16.76 8.65
C ASP A 126 5.48 -16.37 8.82
N ASN A 127 5.78 -15.08 8.76
CA ASN A 127 7.12 -14.50 8.88
C ASN A 127 8.09 -14.87 7.76
N LYS A 128 7.60 -15.44 6.66
CA LYS A 128 8.42 -15.75 5.49
C LYS A 128 8.11 -14.79 4.37
N LEU A 129 9.15 -14.25 3.77
CA LEU A 129 9.03 -13.24 2.71
C LEU A 129 8.40 -13.85 1.47
N VAL A 130 7.33 -13.24 0.98
CA VAL A 130 6.63 -13.69 -0.23
C VAL A 130 6.65 -12.66 -1.35
N PHE A 131 6.89 -11.40 -1.01
CA PHE A 131 6.85 -10.31 -2.01
C PHE A 131 7.73 -9.17 -1.52
N VAL A 132 8.47 -8.55 -2.43
CA VAL A 132 9.20 -7.31 -2.15
C VAL A 132 8.94 -6.32 -3.27
N GLY A 133 8.90 -5.04 -2.94
CA GLY A 133 8.71 -3.98 -3.92
C GLY A 133 9.44 -2.71 -3.53
N GLU A 134 9.86 -1.99 -4.56
CA GLU A 134 10.40 -0.65 -4.42
C GLU A 134 9.46 0.27 -5.19
N PHE A 135 9.02 1.34 -4.52
CA PHE A 135 8.07 2.27 -5.11
C PHE A 135 8.64 3.67 -5.11
N GLU A 136 8.59 4.32 -6.25
CA GLU A 136 8.93 5.73 -6.38
C GLU A 136 7.61 6.49 -6.51
N MET A 137 7.37 7.41 -5.58
CA MET A 137 6.12 8.14 -5.49
C MET A 137 6.36 9.62 -5.75
N TYR A 138 5.46 10.24 -6.50
CA TYR A 138 5.48 11.67 -6.74
C TYR A 138 4.55 12.36 -5.75
N ARG A 139 5.01 13.47 -5.18
CA ARG A 139 4.25 14.24 -4.20
C ARG A 139 3.84 15.57 -4.82
N THR A 140 2.57 15.72 -5.10
CA THR A 140 2.07 16.95 -5.72
C THR A 140 1.83 18.07 -4.72
N LYS A 141 1.64 17.72 -3.44
CA LYS A 141 1.37 18.69 -2.38
C LYS A 141 2.46 19.74 -2.24
N GLY A 142 3.74 19.33 -2.41
CA GLY A 142 4.87 20.24 -2.33
C GLY A 142 4.86 21.28 -3.43
N VAL A 143 4.29 20.96 -4.59
CA VAL A 143 4.16 21.90 -5.71
C VAL A 143 3.10 22.93 -5.42
N GLU A 144 1.99 22.51 -4.82
CA GLU A 144 0.87 23.40 -4.51
C GLU A 144 1.21 24.43 -3.46
N THR A 145 2.03 24.06 -2.47
CA THR A 145 2.40 24.99 -1.40
C THR A 145 3.30 26.12 -1.85
N ASN A 146 3.85 26.03 -3.04
CA ASN A 146 4.71 27.07 -3.60
C ASN A 146 3.95 28.11 -4.38
N ASP A 147 2.70 27.92 -4.53
CA ASP A 147 1.80 28.88 -5.20
C ASP A 147 1.22 29.84 -4.17
#